data_4cfbd7a3c3beaca83881a71a721c97cb
#
_entry.id   4cfbd7a3c3beaca83881a71a721c97cb
#
_cell.length_a   1.000
_cell.length_b   1.000
_cell.length_c   1.000
_cell.angle_alpha   90.00
_cell.angle_beta   90.00
_cell.angle_gamma   90.00
#
_symmetry.space_group_name_H-M   'P 1'
#
loop_
_entity.id
_entity.type
_entity.pdbx_description
1 polymer ?
#
loop_
_entity_poly.entity_id
_entity_poly.type
_entity_poly.pdbx_seq_one_letter_code
_entity_poly.pdbx_strand_id
1 'polypeptide(L)'
;MSKDKRKNRFYYNEDFLGSPQGRSMRILSEYYGPLKNITENKIHDTIVFFGSARIKSESESTEILSKLGTSASNKEKKRAQKDVEMSRFYEEARQLSKKLTLWSKNLDDKKSRYIITSGGGGGIMEAANRGAKEANGISVGLTISLPFEATSNQYISDGLDLKFHYFFMRKFWFIYLAKALVVWPGGFGTLDEVMELLTLIQTEKIKKKLPIVLYGSDFWNNVINWDYLVDCGTISESDLDLFHISDDIDDSYDYITKYIKAYKLTGPNF
;
A
#
# COMPACT_ATOMS: atom_id res chain seq x y z
N MET A 1 -42.25 -25.18 -7.59
CA MET A 1 -40.97 -24.48 -7.88
C MET A 1 -41.14 -23.00 -7.54
N SER A 2 -40.72 -22.59 -6.35
CA SER A 2 -40.67 -21.18 -5.93
C SER A 2 -39.48 -20.52 -6.61
N LYS A 3 -39.68 -19.86 -7.75
CA LYS A 3 -38.66 -18.93 -8.28
C LYS A 3 -38.47 -17.86 -7.21
N ASP A 4 -37.24 -17.72 -6.71
CA ASP A 4 -36.90 -16.75 -5.70
C ASP A 4 -37.30 -15.35 -6.16
N LYS A 5 -38.42 -14.83 -5.64
CA LYS A 5 -39.00 -13.53 -5.99
C LYS A 5 -38.02 -12.36 -5.76
N ARG A 6 -36.91 -12.60 -5.03
CA ARG A 6 -35.84 -11.62 -4.82
C ARG A 6 -35.07 -11.33 -6.09
N LYS A 7 -34.91 -12.30 -7.00
CA LYS A 7 -34.20 -12.12 -8.29
C LYS A 7 -34.84 -11.07 -9.21
N ASN A 8 -36.12 -10.74 -9.01
CA ASN A 8 -36.78 -9.70 -9.80
C ASN A 8 -36.49 -8.26 -9.34
N ARG A 9 -35.76 -8.09 -8.23
CA ARG A 9 -35.38 -6.75 -7.76
C ARG A 9 -34.04 -6.34 -8.42
N PHE A 10 -33.96 -5.11 -8.95
CA PHE A 10 -32.79 -4.63 -9.68
C PHE A 10 -31.46 -4.80 -8.93
N TYR A 11 -31.45 -4.62 -7.60
CA TYR A 11 -30.22 -4.78 -6.79
C TYR A 11 -29.82 -6.25 -6.53
N TYR A 12 -30.58 -7.23 -7.04
CA TYR A 12 -30.19 -8.64 -7.14
C TYR A 12 -30.02 -9.10 -8.61
N ASN A 13 -30.14 -8.18 -9.57
CA ASN A 13 -30.02 -8.51 -10.98
C ASN A 13 -28.55 -8.30 -11.41
N GLU A 14 -27.81 -9.39 -11.53
CA GLU A 14 -26.38 -9.37 -11.89
C GLU A 14 -26.15 -8.80 -13.29
N ASP A 15 -27.04 -9.09 -14.26
CA ASP A 15 -26.94 -8.55 -15.62
C ASP A 15 -27.09 -7.03 -15.61
N PHE A 16 -28.05 -6.50 -14.86
CA PHE A 16 -28.22 -5.06 -14.69
C PHE A 16 -27.00 -4.46 -13.97
N LEU A 17 -26.59 -5.04 -12.85
CA LEU A 17 -25.44 -4.54 -12.09
C LEU A 17 -24.14 -4.61 -12.90
N GLY A 18 -23.97 -5.61 -13.77
CA GLY A 18 -22.83 -5.75 -14.69
C GLY A 18 -22.88 -4.80 -15.89
N SER A 19 -24.06 -4.25 -16.23
CA SER A 19 -24.27 -3.39 -17.40
C SER A 19 -23.62 -2.00 -17.24
N PRO A 20 -23.49 -1.22 -18.36
CA PRO A 20 -23.09 0.18 -18.28
C PRO A 20 -23.99 1.03 -17.38
N GLN A 21 -25.30 0.76 -17.36
CA GLN A 21 -26.29 1.46 -16.53
C GLN A 21 -26.10 1.18 -15.04
N GLY A 22 -25.58 0.00 -14.68
CA GLY A 22 -25.27 -0.38 -13.30
C GLY A 22 -23.97 0.25 -12.75
N ARG A 23 -23.21 1.02 -13.55
CA ARG A 23 -21.90 1.58 -13.15
C ARG A 23 -21.95 2.38 -11.83
N SER A 24 -22.91 3.28 -11.70
CA SER A 24 -23.05 4.12 -10.48
C SER A 24 -23.26 3.26 -9.23
N MET A 25 -24.05 2.18 -9.34
CA MET A 25 -24.26 1.25 -8.24
C MET A 25 -22.99 0.51 -7.84
N ARG A 26 -22.17 0.09 -8.83
CA ARG A 26 -20.88 -0.53 -8.56
C ARG A 26 -19.91 0.44 -7.89
N ILE A 27 -19.82 1.69 -8.35
CA ILE A 27 -18.99 2.73 -7.71
C ILE A 27 -19.44 2.93 -6.25
N LEU A 28 -20.72 3.09 -6.01
CA LEU A 28 -21.27 3.22 -4.65
C LEU A 28 -21.03 1.98 -3.80
N SER A 29 -21.08 0.78 -4.37
CA SER A 29 -20.77 -0.45 -3.63
C SER A 29 -19.31 -0.52 -3.21
N GLU A 30 -18.38 0.02 -4.01
CA GLU A 30 -16.95 0.12 -3.67
C GLU A 30 -16.64 1.28 -2.69
N TYR A 31 -17.60 2.14 -2.44
CA TYR A 31 -17.53 3.09 -1.33
C TYR A 31 -18.09 2.46 -0.04
N TYR A 32 -19.33 1.95 -0.07
CA TYR A 32 -20.00 1.48 1.14
C TYR A 32 -19.55 0.08 1.59
N GLY A 33 -19.12 -0.79 0.68
CA GLY A 33 -18.61 -2.12 1.02
C GLY A 33 -17.37 -2.06 1.90
N PRO A 34 -16.31 -1.39 1.48
CA PRO A 34 -15.11 -1.17 2.31
C PRO A 34 -15.42 -0.43 3.60
N LEU A 35 -16.27 0.62 3.55
CA LEU A 35 -16.67 1.38 4.75
C LEU A 35 -17.29 0.47 5.81
N LYS A 36 -18.19 -0.45 5.40
CA LYS A 36 -18.79 -1.44 6.30
C LYS A 36 -17.72 -2.31 6.94
N ASN A 37 -16.86 -2.96 6.13
CA ASN A 37 -15.83 -3.86 6.63
C ASN A 37 -14.86 -3.15 7.60
N ILE A 38 -14.42 -1.95 7.26
CA ILE A 38 -13.53 -1.11 8.07
C ILE A 38 -14.21 -0.77 9.41
N THR A 39 -15.50 -0.38 9.38
CA THR A 39 -16.26 -0.03 10.58
C THR A 39 -16.49 -1.23 11.49
N GLU A 40 -16.89 -2.38 10.93
CA GLU A 40 -17.13 -3.63 11.69
C GLU A 40 -15.85 -4.14 12.34
N ASN A 41 -14.70 -3.96 11.70
CA ASN A 41 -13.39 -4.32 12.24
C ASN A 41 -12.74 -3.20 13.10
N LYS A 42 -13.45 -2.09 13.33
CA LYS A 42 -13.00 -0.94 14.14
C LYS A 42 -11.64 -0.38 13.68
N ILE A 43 -11.45 -0.32 12.36
CA ILE A 43 -10.26 0.27 11.75
C ILE A 43 -10.52 1.76 11.58
N HIS A 44 -9.73 2.60 12.26
CA HIS A 44 -9.88 4.06 12.23
C HIS A 44 -8.76 4.74 11.47
N ASP A 45 -7.55 4.19 11.57
CA ASP A 45 -6.34 4.78 11.00
C ASP A 45 -5.44 3.70 10.41
N THR A 46 -4.73 4.02 9.34
CA THR A 46 -3.86 3.07 8.65
C THR A 46 -2.46 3.63 8.42
N ILE A 47 -1.49 2.73 8.31
CA ILE A 47 -0.16 3.01 7.75
C ILE A 47 -0.08 2.24 6.44
N VAL A 48 0.14 2.95 5.34
CA VAL A 48 0.10 2.38 4.00
C VAL A 48 1.51 2.05 3.51
N PHE A 49 1.66 0.85 2.98
CA PHE A 49 2.89 0.38 2.34
C PHE A 49 2.67 0.24 0.84
N PHE A 50 3.41 1.03 0.06
CA PHE A 50 3.48 0.93 -1.39
C PHE A 50 4.84 0.39 -1.83
N GLY A 51 4.86 -0.37 -2.91
CA GLY A 51 6.10 -0.88 -3.50
C GLY A 51 5.84 -1.94 -4.56
N SER A 52 6.90 -2.43 -5.16
CA SER A 52 6.83 -3.40 -6.26
C SER A 52 6.27 -4.75 -5.83
N ALA A 53 5.31 -5.27 -6.59
CA ALA A 53 4.85 -6.66 -6.49
C ALA A 53 5.90 -7.68 -6.94
N ARG A 54 7.00 -7.24 -7.58
CA ARG A 54 8.03 -8.11 -8.18
C ARG A 54 9.25 -8.30 -7.32
N ILE A 55 9.39 -7.57 -6.22
CA ILE A 55 10.50 -7.73 -5.27
C ILE A 55 10.17 -8.93 -4.38
N LYS A 56 10.94 -9.99 -4.54
CA LYS A 56 10.76 -11.27 -3.85
C LYS A 56 11.49 -11.28 -2.50
N SER A 57 11.13 -12.25 -1.63
CA SER A 57 11.88 -12.50 -0.41
C SER A 57 13.32 -12.95 -0.74
N GLU A 58 14.22 -12.79 0.22
CA GLU A 58 15.62 -13.23 0.09
C GLU A 58 15.71 -14.74 -0.20
N SER A 59 14.91 -15.54 0.50
CA SER A 59 14.87 -17.00 0.30
C SER A 59 14.44 -17.38 -1.11
N GLU A 60 13.38 -16.75 -1.64
CA GLU A 60 12.88 -17.02 -3.00
C GLU A 60 13.87 -16.54 -4.07
N SER A 61 14.44 -15.34 -3.90
CA SER A 61 15.42 -14.80 -4.85
C SER A 61 16.69 -15.62 -4.91
N THR A 62 17.20 -16.07 -3.76
CA THR A 62 18.38 -16.92 -3.66
C THR A 62 18.12 -18.31 -4.26
N GLU A 63 16.93 -18.87 -4.02
CA GLU A 63 16.53 -20.15 -4.62
C GLU A 63 16.47 -20.06 -6.15
N ILE A 64 15.88 -18.98 -6.69
CA ILE A 64 15.85 -18.76 -8.14
C ILE A 64 17.27 -18.66 -8.71
N LEU A 65 18.14 -17.86 -8.08
CA LEU A 65 19.53 -17.71 -8.51
C LEU A 65 20.28 -19.06 -8.47
N SER A 66 20.11 -19.85 -7.42
CA SER A 66 20.77 -21.15 -7.27
C SER A 66 20.31 -22.20 -8.30
N LYS A 67 19.07 -22.09 -8.77
CA LYS A 67 18.49 -22.97 -9.79
C LYS A 67 18.86 -22.59 -11.24
N LEU A 68 19.52 -21.45 -11.44
CA LEU A 68 19.99 -21.05 -12.75
C LEU A 68 21.14 -21.98 -13.20
N GLY A 69 20.87 -22.76 -14.22
CA GLY A 69 21.86 -23.68 -14.81
C GLY A 69 23.01 -22.97 -15.55
N THR A 70 24.02 -23.74 -15.97
CA THR A 70 25.15 -23.24 -16.76
C THR A 70 24.72 -22.66 -18.11
N SER A 71 23.57 -23.10 -18.64
CA SER A 71 22.97 -22.64 -19.90
C SER A 71 22.23 -21.29 -19.79
N ALA A 72 22.03 -20.77 -18.59
CA ALA A 72 21.36 -19.49 -18.42
C ALA A 72 22.18 -18.35 -19.04
N SER A 73 21.49 -17.45 -19.75
CA SER A 73 22.09 -16.29 -20.39
C SER A 73 22.67 -15.31 -19.35
N ASN A 74 23.65 -14.50 -19.79
CA ASN A 74 24.20 -13.45 -18.95
C ASN A 74 23.11 -12.45 -18.47
N LYS A 75 22.07 -12.22 -19.27
CA LYS A 75 20.94 -11.35 -18.91
C LYS A 75 20.13 -11.94 -17.76
N GLU A 76 19.83 -13.23 -17.82
CA GLU A 76 19.10 -13.95 -16.76
C GLU A 76 19.88 -13.97 -15.44
N LYS A 77 21.20 -14.26 -15.52
CA LYS A 77 22.09 -14.24 -14.35
C LYS A 77 22.15 -12.86 -13.70
N LYS A 78 22.35 -11.80 -14.49
CA LYS A 78 22.33 -10.41 -13.99
C LYS A 78 21.00 -10.04 -13.36
N ARG A 79 19.90 -10.48 -13.97
CA ARG A 79 18.57 -10.23 -13.42
C ARG A 79 18.36 -10.90 -12.09
N ALA A 80 18.69 -12.19 -11.97
CA ALA A 80 18.56 -12.94 -10.72
C ALA A 80 19.47 -12.38 -9.62
N GLN A 81 20.71 -11.96 -9.96
CA GLN A 81 21.58 -11.27 -9.00
C GLN A 81 20.94 -9.95 -8.50
N LYS A 82 20.36 -9.15 -9.41
CA LYS A 82 19.68 -7.92 -9.02
C LYS A 82 18.43 -8.20 -8.18
N ASP A 83 17.71 -9.28 -8.45
CA ASP A 83 16.56 -9.69 -7.65
C ASP A 83 16.98 -10.09 -6.22
N VAL A 84 18.15 -10.72 -6.03
CA VAL A 84 18.73 -10.96 -4.70
C VAL A 84 19.12 -9.66 -4.01
N GLU A 85 19.76 -8.70 -4.69
CA GLU A 85 20.07 -7.39 -4.11
C GLU A 85 18.80 -6.64 -3.68
N MET A 86 17.76 -6.68 -4.51
CA MET A 86 16.50 -6.01 -4.24
C MET A 86 15.68 -6.69 -3.14
N SER A 87 15.93 -7.97 -2.84
CA SER A 87 15.19 -8.71 -1.82
C SER A 87 15.35 -8.14 -0.41
N ARG A 88 16.43 -7.39 -0.14
CA ARG A 88 16.59 -6.66 1.11
C ARG A 88 15.37 -5.79 1.41
N PHE A 89 14.80 -5.14 0.41
CA PHE A 89 13.63 -4.27 0.59
C PHE A 89 12.38 -5.05 1.03
N TYR A 90 12.24 -6.31 0.61
CA TYR A 90 11.18 -7.17 1.11
C TYR A 90 11.35 -7.45 2.60
N GLU A 91 12.56 -7.85 3.01
CA GLU A 91 12.82 -8.18 4.42
C GLU A 91 12.74 -6.94 5.32
N GLU A 92 13.24 -5.80 4.86
CA GLU A 92 13.16 -4.53 5.57
C GLU A 92 11.71 -4.02 5.69
N ALA A 93 10.89 -4.15 4.62
CA ALA A 93 9.46 -3.82 4.65
C ALA A 93 8.70 -4.68 5.67
N ARG A 94 8.99 -5.99 5.69
CA ARG A 94 8.44 -6.93 6.66
C ARG A 94 8.82 -6.56 8.10
N GLN A 95 10.09 -6.21 8.34
CA GLN A 95 10.58 -5.81 9.66
C GLN A 95 9.97 -4.49 10.14
N LEU A 96 9.92 -3.48 9.29
CA LEU A 96 9.30 -2.18 9.62
C LEU A 96 7.80 -2.34 9.89
N SER A 97 7.09 -3.10 9.06
CA SER A 97 5.67 -3.41 9.28
C SER A 97 5.43 -4.09 10.62
N LYS A 98 6.25 -5.09 10.96
CA LYS A 98 6.21 -5.77 12.27
C LYS A 98 6.43 -4.79 13.42
N LYS A 99 7.45 -3.94 13.32
CA LYS A 99 7.81 -2.96 14.34
C LYS A 99 6.68 -1.92 14.56
N LEU A 100 6.12 -1.38 13.48
CA LEU A 100 4.99 -0.44 13.53
C LEU A 100 3.71 -1.10 14.08
N THR A 101 3.47 -2.36 13.75
CA THR A 101 2.34 -3.12 14.31
C THR A 101 2.47 -3.33 15.81
N LEU A 102 3.64 -3.70 16.30
CA LEU A 102 3.91 -3.84 17.74
C LEU A 102 3.73 -2.50 18.47
N TRP A 103 4.25 -1.42 17.91
CA TRP A 103 4.05 -0.07 18.44
C TRP A 103 2.57 0.29 18.52
N SER A 104 1.83 0.09 17.44
CA SER A 104 0.39 0.41 17.36
C SER A 104 -0.42 -0.38 18.43
N LYS A 105 -0.08 -1.65 18.66
CA LYS A 105 -0.73 -2.48 19.68
C LYS A 105 -0.45 -2.03 21.12
N ASN A 106 0.69 -1.38 21.35
CA ASN A 106 1.12 -0.91 22.67
C ASN A 106 0.68 0.53 22.99
N LEU A 107 -0.12 1.16 22.12
CA LEU A 107 -0.67 2.48 22.41
C LEU A 107 -1.75 2.38 23.48
N ASP A 108 -1.74 3.31 24.43
CA ASP A 108 -2.72 3.39 25.52
C ASP A 108 -4.15 3.62 25.02
N ASP A 109 -4.28 4.36 23.93
CA ASP A 109 -5.57 4.60 23.27
C ASP A 109 -5.94 3.43 22.37
N LYS A 110 -6.81 2.57 22.86
CA LYS A 110 -7.34 1.41 22.11
C LYS A 110 -8.14 1.80 20.85
N LYS A 111 -8.48 3.08 20.69
CA LYS A 111 -9.21 3.59 19.52
C LYS A 111 -8.26 3.97 18.37
N SER A 112 -7.02 4.32 18.68
CA SER A 112 -6.02 4.75 17.69
C SER A 112 -5.12 3.57 17.32
N ARG A 113 -5.64 2.69 16.48
CA ARG A 113 -4.84 1.58 15.93
C ARG A 113 -4.48 1.89 14.49
N TYR A 114 -3.19 2.08 14.27
CA TYR A 114 -2.61 2.30 12.94
C TYR A 114 -2.38 0.97 12.25
N ILE A 115 -3.37 0.54 11.49
CA ILE A 115 -3.38 -0.79 10.85
C ILE A 115 -2.57 -0.75 9.56
N ILE A 116 -1.69 -1.74 9.38
CA ILE A 116 -0.92 -1.89 8.15
C ILE A 116 -1.86 -2.18 6.99
N THR A 117 -1.72 -1.39 5.93
CA THR A 117 -2.53 -1.52 4.72
C THR A 117 -1.61 -1.56 3.49
N SER A 118 -1.91 -2.44 2.56
CA SER A 118 -1.18 -2.58 1.29
C SER A 118 -2.13 -2.85 0.13
N GLY A 119 -1.58 -2.90 -1.08
CA GLY A 119 -2.34 -3.31 -2.26
C GLY A 119 -2.70 -4.80 -2.31
N GLY A 120 -2.29 -5.59 -1.34
CA GLY A 120 -2.69 -6.98 -1.16
C GLY A 120 -2.07 -7.99 -2.14
N GLY A 121 -1.24 -7.56 -3.08
CA GLY A 121 -0.51 -8.44 -4.00
C GLY A 121 0.76 -9.04 -3.39
N GLY A 122 1.65 -9.54 -4.23
CA GLY A 122 2.95 -10.07 -3.82
C GLY A 122 3.99 -8.99 -3.49
N GLY A 123 5.23 -9.40 -3.32
CA GLY A 123 6.36 -8.51 -3.13
C GLY A 123 6.29 -7.65 -1.87
N ILE A 124 6.52 -6.36 -2.00
CA ILE A 124 6.48 -5.41 -0.87
C ILE A 124 5.13 -5.42 -0.16
N MET A 125 4.03 -5.56 -0.89
CA MET A 125 2.69 -5.63 -0.32
C MET A 125 2.52 -6.85 0.57
N GLU A 126 3.02 -8.00 0.11
CA GLU A 126 3.07 -9.24 0.90
C GLU A 126 3.96 -9.08 2.13
N ALA A 127 5.16 -8.51 1.97
CA ALA A 127 6.09 -8.27 3.07
C ALA A 127 5.43 -7.44 4.19
N ALA A 128 4.69 -6.38 3.81
CA ALA A 128 3.95 -5.55 4.75
C ALA A 128 2.89 -6.34 5.53
N ASN A 129 2.02 -7.08 4.84
CA ASN A 129 0.99 -7.89 5.48
C ASN A 129 1.61 -9.01 6.34
N ARG A 130 2.69 -9.65 5.88
CA ARG A 130 3.43 -10.67 6.62
C ARG A 130 4.02 -10.14 7.91
N GLY A 131 4.65 -8.96 7.89
CA GLY A 131 5.20 -8.32 9.08
C GLY A 131 4.13 -8.04 10.13
N ALA A 132 2.96 -7.56 9.71
CA ALA A 132 1.82 -7.35 10.61
C ALA A 132 1.32 -8.67 11.22
N LYS A 133 1.18 -9.73 10.42
CA LYS A 133 0.78 -11.06 10.90
C LYS A 133 1.78 -11.66 11.89
N GLU A 134 3.08 -11.49 11.64
CA GLU A 134 4.15 -11.94 12.57
C GLU A 134 4.15 -11.21 13.91
N ALA A 135 3.60 -10.00 13.95
CA ALA A 135 3.35 -9.24 15.19
C ALA A 135 2.01 -9.62 15.85
N ASN A 136 1.32 -10.65 15.35
CA ASN A 136 -0.05 -10.98 15.74
C ASN A 136 -1.00 -9.76 15.66
N GLY A 137 -0.81 -8.92 14.66
CA GLY A 137 -1.67 -7.81 14.29
C GLY A 137 -2.57 -8.17 13.12
N ILE A 138 -3.55 -7.29 12.86
CA ILE A 138 -4.36 -7.36 11.64
C ILE A 138 -3.76 -6.49 10.56
N SER A 139 -4.05 -6.80 9.29
CA SER A 139 -3.68 -5.98 8.14
C SER A 139 -4.75 -6.02 7.05
N VAL A 140 -4.79 -4.98 6.24
CA VAL A 140 -5.77 -4.80 5.16
C VAL A 140 -5.06 -4.94 3.80
N GLY A 141 -5.71 -5.63 2.87
CA GLY A 141 -5.36 -5.61 1.46
C GLY A 141 -6.43 -4.87 0.66
N LEU A 142 -6.05 -3.77 0.02
CA LEU A 142 -6.92 -3.09 -0.96
C LEU A 142 -6.56 -3.61 -2.35
N THR A 143 -7.16 -4.74 -2.73
CA THR A 143 -6.81 -5.46 -3.95
C THR A 143 -7.57 -4.93 -5.15
N ILE A 144 -7.05 -5.18 -6.35
CA ILE A 144 -7.72 -4.80 -7.58
C ILE A 144 -7.80 -5.99 -8.53
N SER A 145 -8.91 -6.10 -9.24
CA SER A 145 -9.07 -7.15 -10.25
C SER A 145 -8.30 -6.78 -11.50
N LEU A 146 -7.18 -7.46 -11.75
CA LEU A 146 -6.39 -7.31 -12.97
C LEU A 146 -6.43 -8.60 -13.79
N PRO A 147 -6.39 -8.53 -15.14
CA PRO A 147 -6.47 -9.72 -16.01
C PRO A 147 -5.34 -10.73 -15.80
N PHE A 148 -4.21 -10.30 -15.24
CA PHE A 148 -2.98 -11.09 -15.14
C PHE A 148 -2.44 -11.19 -13.69
N GLU A 149 -3.14 -10.66 -12.70
CA GLU A 149 -2.70 -10.79 -11.30
C GLU A 149 -3.32 -12.02 -10.65
N ALA A 150 -2.45 -12.74 -9.98
CA ALA A 150 -2.78 -13.86 -9.12
C ALA A 150 -3.60 -13.41 -7.90
N THR A 151 -4.04 -14.35 -7.14
CA THR A 151 -4.74 -14.19 -5.86
C THR A 151 -4.01 -13.26 -4.90
N SER A 152 -4.76 -12.62 -4.02
CA SER A 152 -4.27 -11.84 -2.90
C SER A 152 -3.26 -12.65 -2.06
N ASN A 153 -2.31 -11.97 -1.40
CA ASN A 153 -1.35 -12.67 -0.56
C ASN A 153 -2.02 -13.27 0.71
N GLN A 154 -1.48 -14.38 1.18
CA GLN A 154 -2.02 -15.17 2.30
C GLN A 154 -1.89 -14.53 3.69
N TYR A 155 -1.27 -13.35 3.79
CA TYR A 155 -1.00 -12.68 5.07
C TYR A 155 -2.02 -11.59 5.40
N ILE A 156 -2.92 -11.27 4.47
CA ILE A 156 -4.05 -10.38 4.73
C ILE A 156 -4.96 -11.03 5.75
N SER A 157 -5.47 -10.24 6.69
CA SER A 157 -6.39 -10.74 7.71
C SER A 157 -7.74 -11.15 7.12
N ASP A 158 -8.35 -12.19 7.68
CA ASP A 158 -9.63 -12.72 7.22
C ASP A 158 -10.70 -11.61 7.16
N GLY A 159 -11.41 -11.53 6.03
CA GLY A 159 -12.43 -10.52 5.79
C GLY A 159 -11.90 -9.11 5.47
N LEU A 160 -10.57 -8.91 5.44
CA LEU A 160 -9.93 -7.62 5.14
C LEU A 160 -9.21 -7.59 3.79
N ASP A 161 -9.47 -8.55 2.91
CA ASP A 161 -9.16 -8.48 1.48
C ASP A 161 -10.30 -7.74 0.78
N LEU A 162 -10.13 -6.44 0.58
CA LEU A 162 -11.14 -5.56 0.00
C LEU A 162 -10.86 -5.39 -1.49
N LYS A 163 -11.68 -6.02 -2.33
CA LYS A 163 -11.46 -6.11 -3.76
C LYS A 163 -12.17 -5.02 -4.53
N PHE A 164 -11.44 -4.30 -5.37
CA PHE A 164 -11.89 -3.20 -6.20
C PHE A 164 -11.85 -3.56 -7.68
N HIS A 165 -12.73 -2.97 -8.45
CA HIS A 165 -12.69 -2.90 -9.91
C HIS A 165 -12.19 -1.54 -10.38
N TYR A 166 -12.57 -0.46 -9.67
CA TYR A 166 -12.22 0.91 -10.05
C TYR A 166 -10.95 1.38 -9.33
N PHE A 167 -9.91 1.75 -10.09
CA PHE A 167 -8.66 2.27 -9.55
C PHE A 167 -8.88 3.50 -8.66
N PHE A 168 -9.70 4.47 -9.10
CA PHE A 168 -9.94 5.69 -8.34
C PHE A 168 -10.63 5.45 -6.99
N MET A 169 -11.49 4.42 -6.89
CA MET A 169 -12.09 4.04 -5.62
C MET A 169 -11.07 3.41 -4.68
N ARG A 170 -10.18 2.55 -5.20
CA ARG A 170 -9.09 1.99 -4.42
C ARG A 170 -8.13 3.06 -3.93
N LYS A 171 -7.74 4.01 -4.79
CA LYS A 171 -6.89 5.16 -4.43
C LYS A 171 -7.52 6.01 -3.32
N PHE A 172 -8.81 6.32 -3.43
CA PHE A 172 -9.53 7.00 -2.36
C PHE A 172 -9.36 6.29 -1.01
N TRP A 173 -9.57 4.97 -0.96
CA TRP A 173 -9.49 4.20 0.28
C TRP A 173 -8.06 4.09 0.83
N PHE A 174 -7.02 4.05 0.00
CA PHE A 174 -5.65 4.13 0.47
C PHE A 174 -5.39 5.39 1.28
N ILE A 175 -5.89 6.52 0.80
CA ILE A 175 -5.58 7.82 1.38
C ILE A 175 -6.56 8.19 2.51
N TYR A 176 -7.82 7.77 2.42
CA TYR A 176 -8.90 8.18 3.31
C TYR A 176 -8.57 8.01 4.80
N LEU A 177 -7.99 6.87 5.18
CA LEU A 177 -7.62 6.56 6.56
C LEU A 177 -6.11 6.65 6.83
N ALA A 178 -5.27 6.91 5.84
CA ALA A 178 -3.82 6.93 6.00
C ALA A 178 -3.37 7.97 7.03
N LYS A 179 -2.42 7.58 7.87
CA LYS A 179 -1.74 8.48 8.82
C LYS A 179 -0.24 8.50 8.62
N ALA A 180 0.25 7.55 7.83
CA ALA A 180 1.61 7.51 7.33
C ALA A 180 1.66 6.68 6.04
N LEU A 181 2.66 6.95 5.22
CA LEU A 181 2.98 6.15 4.05
C LEU A 181 4.45 5.76 4.08
N VAL A 182 4.73 4.52 3.70
CA VAL A 182 6.08 4.03 3.43
C VAL A 182 6.11 3.53 1.99
N VAL A 183 6.93 4.16 1.18
CA VAL A 183 7.01 3.90 -0.26
C VAL A 183 8.37 3.28 -0.58
N TRP A 184 8.34 2.03 -0.93
CA TRP A 184 9.48 1.20 -1.29
C TRP A 184 9.74 1.26 -2.80
N PRO A 185 10.91 0.82 -3.27
CA PRO A 185 11.18 0.73 -4.70
C PRO A 185 10.06 0.05 -5.46
N GLY A 186 9.57 0.70 -6.52
CA GLY A 186 8.45 0.21 -7.29
C GLY A 186 8.33 0.81 -8.68
N GLY A 187 7.41 0.29 -9.46
CA GLY A 187 7.15 0.73 -10.82
C GLY A 187 6.04 1.79 -10.92
N PHE A 188 5.40 1.85 -12.09
CA PHE A 188 4.39 2.87 -12.40
C PHE A 188 3.26 2.96 -11.38
N GLY A 189 2.73 1.82 -10.90
CA GLY A 189 1.65 1.87 -9.89
C GLY A 189 2.10 2.48 -8.57
N THR A 190 3.36 2.24 -8.15
CA THR A 190 3.91 2.85 -6.94
C THR A 190 4.14 4.35 -7.14
N LEU A 191 4.68 4.75 -8.29
CA LEU A 191 4.88 6.16 -8.64
C LEU A 191 3.56 6.92 -8.75
N ASP A 192 2.54 6.32 -9.35
CA ASP A 192 1.21 6.89 -9.48
C ASP A 192 0.59 7.22 -8.10
N GLU A 193 0.67 6.30 -7.15
CA GLU A 193 0.12 6.51 -5.80
C GLU A 193 0.91 7.58 -5.00
N VAL A 194 2.23 7.59 -5.09
CA VAL A 194 3.03 8.58 -4.36
C VAL A 194 2.86 9.98 -4.94
N MET A 195 2.83 10.12 -6.27
CA MET A 195 2.67 11.41 -6.93
C MET A 195 1.28 12.01 -6.69
N GLU A 196 0.23 11.17 -6.69
CA GLU A 196 -1.11 11.64 -6.31
C GLU A 196 -1.13 12.18 -4.88
N LEU A 197 -0.55 11.45 -3.92
CA LEU A 197 -0.53 11.89 -2.52
C LEU A 197 0.25 13.20 -2.35
N LEU A 198 1.46 13.29 -2.93
CA LEU A 198 2.25 14.52 -2.89
C LEU A 198 1.47 15.71 -3.46
N THR A 199 0.77 15.52 -4.57
CA THR A 199 -0.11 16.53 -5.18
C THR A 199 -1.25 16.93 -4.25
N LEU A 200 -1.91 15.98 -3.59
CA LEU A 200 -3.01 16.26 -2.68
C LEU A 200 -2.58 17.04 -1.44
N ILE A 201 -1.36 16.78 -0.94
CA ILE A 201 -0.81 17.53 0.21
C ILE A 201 -0.31 18.90 -0.24
N GLN A 202 0.46 18.98 -1.35
CA GLN A 202 0.95 20.23 -1.92
C GLN A 202 -0.17 21.23 -2.20
N THR A 203 -1.29 20.75 -2.75
CA THR A 203 -2.46 21.56 -3.10
C THR A 203 -3.43 21.78 -1.92
N GLU A 204 -3.07 21.35 -0.73
CA GLU A 204 -3.88 21.45 0.51
C GLU A 204 -5.27 20.78 0.42
N LYS A 205 -5.48 19.86 -0.54
CA LYS A 205 -6.67 19.00 -0.56
C LYS A 205 -6.71 18.10 0.67
N ILE A 206 -5.55 17.62 1.11
CA ILE A 206 -5.33 16.99 2.41
C ILE A 206 -4.65 18.03 3.31
N LYS A 207 -5.37 18.52 4.30
CA LYS A 207 -4.84 19.51 5.25
C LYS A 207 -3.98 18.91 6.34
N LYS A 208 -4.13 17.60 6.59
CA LYS A 208 -3.30 16.89 7.58
C LYS A 208 -1.93 16.62 6.98
N LYS A 209 -0.90 17.06 7.67
CA LYS A 209 0.46 16.69 7.33
C LYS A 209 0.66 15.21 7.65
N LEU A 210 0.95 14.41 6.65
CA LEU A 210 1.19 12.97 6.79
C LEU A 210 2.68 12.69 6.63
N PRO A 211 3.32 11.90 7.51
CA PRO A 211 4.69 11.46 7.29
C PRO A 211 4.71 10.50 6.08
N ILE A 212 5.51 10.84 5.10
CA ILE A 212 5.79 10.03 3.91
C ILE A 212 7.25 9.65 3.96
N VAL A 213 7.55 8.36 3.96
CA VAL A 213 8.91 7.84 3.85
C VAL A 213 9.11 7.26 2.45
N LEU A 214 10.09 7.77 1.73
CA LEU A 214 10.61 7.18 0.50
C LEU A 214 11.81 6.31 0.89
N TYR A 215 11.60 5.00 1.00
CA TYR A 215 12.64 4.08 1.47
C TYR A 215 13.52 3.59 0.31
N GLY A 216 14.84 3.71 0.48
CA GLY A 216 15.83 3.35 -0.53
C GLY A 216 16.33 4.56 -1.31
N SER A 217 17.24 5.36 -0.72
CA SER A 217 17.76 6.61 -1.29
C SER A 217 18.35 6.43 -2.68
N ASP A 218 19.14 5.36 -2.89
CA ASP A 218 19.72 5.04 -4.20
C ASP A 218 18.65 4.87 -5.28
N PHE A 219 17.57 4.17 -4.98
CA PHE A 219 16.47 4.00 -5.94
C PHE A 219 15.79 5.33 -6.25
N TRP A 220 15.38 6.08 -5.22
CA TRP A 220 14.57 7.28 -5.41
C TRP A 220 15.34 8.40 -6.11
N ASN A 221 16.61 8.61 -5.75
CA ASN A 221 17.46 9.62 -6.38
C ASN A 221 17.85 9.27 -7.83
N ASN A 222 17.84 7.99 -8.22
CA ASN A 222 18.06 7.57 -9.59
C ASN A 222 16.78 7.59 -10.46
N VAL A 223 15.59 7.46 -9.84
CA VAL A 223 14.31 7.43 -10.57
C VAL A 223 13.73 8.83 -10.75
N ILE A 224 13.91 9.71 -9.76
CA ILE A 224 13.39 11.08 -9.78
C ILE A 224 14.54 12.04 -9.46
N ASN A 225 14.80 12.97 -10.37
CA ASN A 225 15.72 14.07 -10.12
C ASN A 225 14.95 15.22 -9.47
N TRP A 226 14.90 15.21 -8.14
CA TRP A 226 14.17 16.19 -7.34
C TRP A 226 14.69 17.61 -7.54
N ASP A 227 16.00 17.80 -7.54
CA ASP A 227 16.64 19.11 -7.72
C ASP A 227 16.28 19.70 -9.09
N TYR A 228 16.24 18.85 -10.14
CA TYR A 228 15.87 19.31 -11.48
C TYR A 228 14.39 19.75 -11.56
N LEU A 229 13.49 19.15 -10.79
CA LEU A 229 12.11 19.61 -10.71
C LEU A 229 12.01 21.00 -10.08
N VAL A 230 12.82 21.25 -9.05
CA VAL A 230 12.94 22.58 -8.41
C VAL A 230 13.56 23.59 -9.39
N ASP A 231 14.67 23.24 -10.04
CA ASP A 231 15.37 24.11 -11.01
C ASP A 231 14.47 24.52 -12.17
N CYS A 232 13.61 23.59 -12.64
CA CYS A 232 12.63 23.88 -13.67
C CYS A 232 11.40 24.68 -13.17
N GLY A 233 11.31 24.94 -11.87
CA GLY A 233 10.17 25.64 -11.28
C GLY A 233 8.85 24.88 -11.34
N THR A 234 8.89 23.54 -11.49
CA THR A 234 7.70 22.68 -11.52
C THR A 234 7.22 22.30 -10.13
N ILE A 235 8.13 22.33 -9.16
CA ILE A 235 7.86 22.26 -7.71
C ILE A 235 8.71 23.33 -7.01
N SER A 236 8.35 23.68 -5.77
CA SER A 236 9.15 24.56 -4.92
C SER A 236 10.16 23.78 -4.06
N GLU A 237 11.21 24.45 -3.58
CA GLU A 237 12.16 23.84 -2.65
C GLU A 237 11.47 23.30 -1.38
N SER A 238 10.46 24.01 -0.88
CA SER A 238 9.66 23.57 0.28
C SER A 238 8.81 22.32 0.03
N ASP A 239 8.57 21.94 -1.22
CA ASP A 239 7.87 20.69 -1.54
C ASP A 239 8.71 19.45 -1.24
N LEU A 240 10.04 19.62 -1.14
CA LEU A 240 10.95 18.55 -0.73
C LEU A 240 10.78 18.17 0.76
N ASP A 241 10.21 19.05 1.58
CA ASP A 241 9.86 18.77 2.98
C ASP A 241 8.61 17.89 3.14
N LEU A 242 7.91 17.58 2.05
CA LEU A 242 6.71 16.72 2.09
C LEU A 242 7.02 15.26 2.34
N PHE A 243 8.26 14.83 2.16
CA PHE A 243 8.68 13.44 2.35
C PHE A 243 10.07 13.36 3.02
N HIS A 244 10.34 12.20 3.59
CA HIS A 244 11.62 11.85 4.19
C HIS A 244 12.24 10.67 3.42
N ILE A 245 13.47 10.81 2.95
CA ILE A 245 14.21 9.72 2.30
C ILE A 245 15.01 9.00 3.37
N SER A 246 14.89 7.67 3.45
CA SER A 246 15.56 6.85 4.45
C SER A 246 16.06 5.53 3.87
N ASP A 247 17.15 5.02 4.43
CA ASP A 247 17.68 3.67 4.17
C ASP A 247 17.74 2.82 5.45
N ASP A 248 17.14 3.32 6.52
CA ASP A 248 17.19 2.69 7.84
C ASP A 248 15.79 2.49 8.43
N ILE A 249 15.57 1.28 8.97
CA ILE A 249 14.29 0.88 9.55
C ILE A 249 13.99 1.69 10.82
N ASP A 250 14.99 1.93 11.64
CA ASP A 250 14.82 2.61 12.92
C ASP A 250 14.57 4.10 12.71
N ASP A 251 15.28 4.73 11.77
CA ASP A 251 15.01 6.09 11.33
C ASP A 251 13.59 6.24 10.79
N SER A 252 13.17 5.38 9.87
CA SER A 252 11.81 5.38 9.31
C SER A 252 10.74 5.18 10.38
N TYR A 253 10.95 4.26 11.30
CA TYR A 253 10.06 4.00 12.42
C TYR A 253 9.94 5.22 13.34
N ASP A 254 11.07 5.81 13.70
CA ASP A 254 11.14 6.98 14.57
C ASP A 254 10.48 8.20 13.95
N TYR A 255 10.77 8.46 12.66
CA TYR A 255 10.14 9.53 11.90
C TYR A 255 8.62 9.39 11.92
N ILE A 256 8.08 8.23 11.54
CA ILE A 256 6.63 7.98 11.48
C ILE A 256 5.99 8.13 12.86
N THR A 257 6.54 7.45 13.87
CA THR A 257 5.88 7.39 15.19
C THR A 257 5.96 8.71 15.94
N LYS A 258 7.07 9.44 15.84
CA LYS A 258 7.22 10.79 16.39
C LYS A 258 6.26 11.77 15.74
N TYR A 259 6.13 11.69 14.41
CA TYR A 259 5.24 12.56 13.64
C TYR A 259 3.77 12.33 13.99
N ILE A 260 3.33 11.07 13.99
CA ILE A 260 1.95 10.71 14.36
C ILE A 260 1.61 11.20 15.78
N LYS A 261 2.52 11.02 16.73
CA LYS A 261 2.34 11.49 18.12
C LYS A 261 2.29 13.01 18.22
N ALA A 262 3.21 13.71 17.55
CA ALA A 262 3.32 15.17 17.61
C ALA A 262 2.06 15.86 17.06
N TYR A 263 1.52 15.37 15.96
CA TYR A 263 0.35 15.96 15.30
C TYR A 263 -0.98 15.30 15.68
N LYS A 264 -0.97 14.29 16.57
CA LYS A 264 -2.16 13.52 17.00
C LYS A 264 -3.03 13.10 15.82
N LEU A 265 -2.39 12.52 14.80
CA LEU A 265 -3.07 12.18 13.54
C LEU A 265 -4.10 11.08 13.73
N THR A 266 -5.37 11.43 13.60
CA THR A 266 -6.51 10.50 13.70
C THR A 266 -7.63 10.92 12.77
N GLY A 267 -8.55 9.98 12.46
CA GLY A 267 -9.76 10.21 11.69
C GLY A 267 -9.52 10.41 10.17
N PRO A 268 -10.58 10.49 9.37
CA PRO A 268 -10.49 10.63 7.91
C PRO A 268 -9.69 11.86 7.46
N ASN A 269 -9.12 11.78 6.26
CA ASN A 269 -8.31 12.86 5.67
C ASN A 269 -9.13 13.82 4.80
N PHE A 270 -10.36 13.45 4.46
CA PHE A 270 -11.30 14.25 3.66
C PHE A 270 -12.56 14.56 4.45
#